data_f2ff92bf5be7ca4800400f8eaa98a611
#
_entry.id   f2ff92bf5be7ca4800400f8eaa98a611
#
_cell.length_a   1.000
_cell.length_b   1.000
_cell.length_c   1.000
_cell.angle_alpha   90.00
_cell.angle_beta   90.00
_cell.angle_gamma   90.00
#
_symmetry.space_group_name_H-M   'P 1'
#
loop_
_entity.id
_entity.type
_entity.pdbx_description
1 polymer ?
#
loop_
_entity_poly.entity_id
_entity_poly.type
_entity_poly.pdbx_seq_one_letter_code
_entity_poly.pdbx_strand_id
1 'polypeptide(L)'
;IDMRDHGYFSDGEFSIDIDKALYDNPVHCAAAVECSCDSDGQVKVSARMFSEMKSSYSIAAYVIEDKIIGRQTMPNTQVDQNYTHRHVVRKMLSGSINGDSFGEVEAGKEAEKKYAFTIEDGWKKENLSVAVLVITEKGEVGNMAVCAADGGKMDYKYVK
;
A
#
# COMPACT_ATOMS: atom_id res chain seq x y z
N ILE A 1 -4.41 3.79 -9.29
CA ILE A 1 -5.41 3.93 -10.37
C ILE A 1 -6.47 4.86 -9.83
N ASP A 2 -6.67 5.97 -10.53
CA ASP A 2 -7.72 6.92 -10.22
C ASP A 2 -9.08 6.23 -10.35
N MET A 3 -9.85 6.17 -9.27
CA MET A 3 -11.18 5.54 -9.21
C MET A 3 -12.30 6.46 -9.71
N ARG A 4 -11.96 7.58 -10.38
CA ARG A 4 -12.97 8.42 -11.02
C ARG A 4 -13.69 7.63 -12.10
N ASP A 5 -15.00 7.82 -12.19
CA ASP A 5 -15.88 7.08 -13.10
C ASP A 5 -15.57 7.41 -14.57
N HIS A 6 -14.83 6.54 -15.23
CA HIS A 6 -14.43 6.69 -16.63
C HIS A 6 -15.29 5.90 -17.61
N GLY A 7 -16.36 5.25 -17.14
CA GLY A 7 -17.24 4.48 -17.99
C GLY A 7 -16.60 3.20 -18.57
N TYR A 8 -17.16 2.69 -19.66
CA TYR A 8 -16.61 1.52 -20.37
C TYR A 8 -15.67 2.00 -21.48
N PHE A 9 -14.42 1.56 -21.43
CA PHE A 9 -13.39 1.89 -22.44
C PHE A 9 -13.08 0.69 -23.33
N SER A 10 -12.73 0.95 -24.59
CA SER A 10 -11.97 0.01 -25.40
C SER A 10 -10.52 -0.08 -24.89
N ASP A 11 -9.82 -1.18 -25.17
CA ASP A 11 -8.43 -1.37 -24.71
C ASP A 11 -7.50 -0.19 -25.10
N GLY A 12 -7.73 0.43 -26.27
CA GLY A 12 -6.95 1.58 -26.69
C GLY A 12 -7.27 2.85 -25.92
N GLU A 13 -8.52 3.10 -25.58
CA GLU A 13 -8.94 4.26 -24.78
C GLU A 13 -8.44 4.16 -23.35
N PHE A 14 -8.42 2.95 -22.77
CA PHE A 14 -7.88 2.72 -21.44
C PHE A 14 -6.38 3.05 -21.36
N SER A 15 -5.60 2.69 -22.37
CA SER A 15 -4.17 3.01 -22.43
C SER A 15 -3.92 4.52 -22.51
N ILE A 16 -4.67 5.23 -23.35
CA ILE A 16 -4.58 6.70 -23.49
C ILE A 16 -4.97 7.39 -22.17
N ASP A 17 -5.96 6.87 -21.49
CA ASP A 17 -6.44 7.46 -20.24
C ASP A 17 -5.42 7.27 -19.08
N ILE A 18 -4.73 6.13 -19.04
CA ILE A 18 -3.63 5.90 -18.09
C ILE A 18 -2.48 6.88 -18.37
N ASP A 19 -2.04 7.01 -19.62
CA ASP A 19 -0.95 7.91 -19.99
C ASP A 19 -1.28 9.36 -19.64
N LYS A 20 -2.52 9.78 -19.91
CA LYS A 20 -3.01 11.09 -19.54
C LYS A 20 -3.08 11.29 -18.04
N ALA A 21 -3.58 10.31 -17.28
CA ALA A 21 -3.64 10.37 -15.83
C ALA A 21 -2.25 10.51 -15.20
N LEU A 22 -1.26 9.79 -15.72
CA LEU A 22 0.14 9.89 -15.29
C LEU A 22 0.76 11.26 -15.64
N TYR A 23 0.42 11.80 -16.80
CA TYR A 23 0.90 13.12 -17.23
C TYR A 23 0.29 14.25 -16.39
N ASP A 24 -1.02 14.19 -16.13
CA ASP A 24 -1.75 15.22 -15.38
C ASP A 24 -1.46 15.16 -13.87
N ASN A 25 -1.02 14.00 -13.36
CA ASN A 25 -0.72 13.79 -11.95
C ASN A 25 0.68 13.15 -11.79
N PRO A 26 1.74 13.89 -12.07
CA PRO A 26 3.10 13.38 -11.92
C PRO A 26 3.38 12.99 -10.46
N VAL A 27 4.02 11.86 -10.28
CA VAL A 27 4.41 11.35 -8.96
C VAL A 27 5.70 12.03 -8.53
N HIS A 28 5.62 12.80 -7.45
CA HIS A 28 6.77 13.53 -6.88
C HIS A 28 7.24 12.94 -5.54
N CYS A 29 6.85 11.72 -5.24
CA CYS A 29 7.27 11.02 -4.02
C CYS A 29 7.53 9.55 -4.30
N ALA A 30 8.37 8.94 -3.49
CA ALA A 30 8.61 7.51 -3.51
C ALA A 30 8.36 6.90 -2.14
N ALA A 31 7.91 5.65 -2.11
CA ALA A 31 7.69 4.87 -0.91
C ALA A 31 8.74 3.77 -0.77
N ALA A 32 9.14 3.48 0.47
CA ALA A 32 9.98 2.34 0.80
C ALA A 32 9.48 1.70 2.10
N VAL A 33 9.63 0.40 2.23
CA VAL A 33 9.23 -0.35 3.42
C VAL A 33 10.23 -1.45 3.73
N GLU A 34 10.51 -1.64 5.01
CA GLU A 34 11.36 -2.71 5.50
C GLU A 34 10.73 -3.30 6.76
N CYS A 35 10.69 -4.63 6.82
CA CYS A 35 10.16 -5.38 7.95
C CYS A 35 11.23 -6.27 8.55
N SER A 36 11.16 -6.48 9.86
CA SER A 36 11.90 -7.52 10.57
C SER A 36 10.95 -8.22 11.53
N CYS A 37 11.02 -9.54 11.60
CA CYS A 37 10.18 -10.37 12.47
C CYS A 37 11.09 -11.20 13.37
N ASP A 38 10.85 -11.17 14.67
CA ASP A 38 11.57 -12.02 15.62
C ASP A 38 10.91 -13.40 15.80
N SER A 39 11.50 -14.23 16.68
CA SER A 39 11.00 -15.57 17.01
C SER A 39 9.62 -15.58 17.65
N ASP A 40 9.25 -14.51 18.33
CA ASP A 40 7.99 -14.39 19.07
C ASP A 40 6.86 -13.81 18.22
N GLY A 41 7.11 -13.61 16.91
CA GLY A 41 6.14 -13.09 15.97
C GLY A 41 5.93 -11.56 16.08
N GLN A 42 6.84 -10.85 16.75
CA GLN A 42 6.87 -9.40 16.77
C GLN A 42 7.48 -8.87 15.47
N VAL A 43 6.71 -8.10 14.73
CA VAL A 43 7.14 -7.47 13.48
C VAL A 43 7.38 -5.98 13.72
N LYS A 44 8.58 -5.52 13.35
CA LYS A 44 8.93 -4.10 13.30
C LYS A 44 8.92 -3.64 11.85
N VAL A 45 8.36 -2.48 11.61
CA VAL A 45 8.16 -1.90 10.27
C VAL A 45 8.79 -0.52 10.22
N SER A 46 9.69 -0.31 9.27
CA SER A 46 10.19 1.00 8.87
C SER A 46 9.47 1.39 7.57
N ALA A 47 8.62 2.39 7.65
CA ALA A 47 7.85 2.93 6.52
C ALA A 47 8.44 4.30 6.17
N ARG A 48 9.06 4.42 4.98
CA ARG A 48 9.78 5.60 4.55
C ARG A 48 9.19 6.19 3.29
N MET A 49 9.34 7.49 3.15
CA MET A 49 9.07 8.21 1.92
C MET A 49 10.23 9.12 1.55
N PHE A 50 10.38 9.40 0.28
CA PHE A 50 11.26 10.43 -0.26
C PHE A 50 10.40 11.43 -1.05
N SER A 51 10.70 12.73 -0.93
CA SER A 51 10.00 13.79 -1.64
C SER A 51 10.91 14.47 -2.67
N GLU A 52 10.44 14.61 -3.91
CA GLU A 52 11.12 15.38 -4.94
C GLU A 52 10.82 16.88 -4.87
N MET A 53 9.68 17.23 -4.27
CA MET A 53 9.26 18.62 -4.11
C MET A 53 8.77 18.88 -2.69
N LYS A 54 8.85 20.13 -2.25
CA LYS A 54 8.32 20.54 -0.94
C LYS A 54 6.80 20.42 -0.95
N SER A 55 6.25 19.55 -0.06
CA SER A 55 4.80 19.38 0.11
C SER A 55 4.49 18.69 1.44
N SER A 56 3.20 18.64 1.79
CA SER A 56 2.72 17.90 2.96
C SER A 56 2.37 16.48 2.57
N TYR A 57 2.79 15.51 3.38
CA TYR A 57 2.54 14.10 3.15
C TYR A 57 2.09 13.38 4.41
N SER A 58 1.40 12.27 4.20
CA SER A 58 1.08 11.28 5.22
C SER A 58 1.47 9.89 4.73
N ILE A 59 1.59 8.92 5.65
CA ILE A 59 1.85 7.53 5.31
C ILE A 59 0.84 6.62 6.00
N ALA A 60 0.10 5.84 5.23
CA ALA A 60 -0.76 4.79 5.72
C ALA A 60 -0.05 3.44 5.61
N ALA A 61 -0.18 2.59 6.63
CA ALA A 61 0.45 1.29 6.68
C ALA A 61 -0.56 0.21 7.07
N TYR A 62 -0.54 -0.90 6.32
CA TYR A 62 -1.48 -2.01 6.47
C TYR A 62 -0.75 -3.33 6.49
N VAL A 63 -1.19 -4.25 7.36
CA VAL A 63 -0.86 -5.67 7.25
C VAL A 63 -1.89 -6.31 6.33
N ILE A 64 -1.43 -7.00 5.31
CA ILE A 64 -2.24 -7.73 4.35
C ILE A 64 -1.87 -9.21 4.36
N GLU A 65 -2.85 -10.08 4.12
CA GLU A 65 -2.65 -11.52 4.00
C GLU A 65 -3.21 -12.05 2.69
N ASP A 66 -2.42 -12.90 2.05
CA ASP A 66 -2.79 -13.61 0.83
C ASP A 66 -3.25 -15.05 1.13
N LYS A 67 -3.90 -15.67 0.14
CA LYS A 67 -4.29 -17.08 0.13
C LYS A 67 -5.23 -17.46 1.28
N ILE A 68 -6.11 -16.57 1.68
CA ILE A 68 -7.16 -16.88 2.65
C ILE A 68 -8.28 -17.63 1.92
N ILE A 69 -8.54 -18.86 2.34
CA ILE A 69 -9.65 -19.64 1.81
C ILE A 69 -10.93 -19.26 2.54
N GLY A 70 -11.95 -18.90 1.78
CA GLY A 70 -13.23 -18.49 2.35
C GLY A 70 -14.36 -18.47 1.33
N ARG A 71 -15.57 -18.24 1.83
CA ARG A 71 -16.77 -18.16 1.01
C ARG A 71 -16.78 -16.88 0.17
N GLN A 72 -17.11 -17.00 -1.12
CA GLN A 72 -17.31 -15.87 -2.03
C GLN A 72 -18.57 -16.07 -2.85
N THR A 73 -19.45 -15.05 -2.91
CA THR A 73 -20.56 -15.02 -3.86
C THR A 73 -20.05 -14.45 -5.17
N MET A 74 -20.22 -15.21 -6.25
CA MET A 74 -19.79 -14.85 -7.59
C MET A 74 -20.87 -13.99 -8.29
N PRO A 75 -20.53 -13.25 -9.35
CA PRO A 75 -21.49 -12.39 -10.08
C PRO A 75 -22.73 -13.13 -10.60
N ASN A 76 -22.63 -14.44 -10.88
CA ASN A 76 -23.74 -15.29 -11.28
C ASN A 76 -24.59 -15.86 -10.13
N THR A 77 -24.46 -15.30 -8.92
CA THR A 77 -25.12 -15.73 -7.68
C THR A 77 -24.69 -17.10 -7.13
N GLN A 78 -23.81 -17.81 -7.81
CA GLN A 78 -23.21 -19.03 -7.27
C GLN A 78 -22.28 -18.72 -6.10
N VAL A 79 -22.18 -19.65 -5.17
CA VAL A 79 -21.31 -19.51 -4.00
C VAL A 79 -20.14 -20.46 -4.13
N ASP A 80 -18.93 -19.91 -4.23
CA ASP A 80 -17.70 -20.68 -4.07
C ASP A 80 -17.33 -20.72 -2.56
N GLN A 81 -17.32 -21.90 -1.99
CA GLN A 81 -16.99 -22.13 -0.57
C GLN A 81 -15.46 -22.11 -0.32
N ASN A 82 -14.66 -22.30 -1.37
CA ASN A 82 -13.20 -22.43 -1.29
C ASN A 82 -12.47 -21.35 -2.10
N TYR A 83 -13.08 -20.20 -2.25
CA TYR A 83 -12.47 -19.10 -2.97
C TYR A 83 -11.19 -18.62 -2.27
N THR A 84 -10.15 -18.39 -3.05
CA THR A 84 -8.86 -17.89 -2.53
C THR A 84 -8.84 -16.36 -2.57
N HIS A 85 -9.06 -15.74 -1.42
CA HIS A 85 -8.94 -14.29 -1.27
C HIS A 85 -7.47 -13.87 -1.26
N ARG A 86 -7.18 -12.72 -1.88
CA ARG A 86 -5.86 -12.11 -1.92
C ARG A 86 -5.91 -10.69 -1.37
N HIS A 87 -4.78 -10.21 -0.86
CA HIS A 87 -4.59 -8.85 -0.33
C HIS A 87 -5.66 -8.45 0.71
N VAL A 88 -6.03 -9.39 1.59
CA VAL A 88 -7.00 -9.13 2.65
C VAL A 88 -6.34 -8.31 3.73
N VAL A 89 -6.88 -7.13 4.02
CA VAL A 89 -6.38 -6.28 5.11
C VAL A 89 -6.69 -6.94 6.44
N ARG A 90 -5.67 -7.23 7.22
CA ARG A 90 -5.76 -7.80 8.56
C ARG A 90 -5.70 -6.73 9.64
N LYS A 91 -4.85 -5.72 9.43
CA LYS A 91 -4.65 -4.67 10.42
C LYS A 91 -4.22 -3.36 9.75
N MET A 92 -4.74 -2.26 10.23
CA MET A 92 -4.21 -0.93 9.95
C MET A 92 -3.19 -0.59 11.04
N LEU A 93 -1.98 -0.21 10.66
CA LEU A 93 -0.91 0.16 11.58
C LEU A 93 -0.88 1.68 11.83
N SER A 94 -1.27 2.47 10.82
CA SER A 94 -1.42 3.92 10.95
C SER A 94 -2.64 4.28 11.81
N GLY A 95 -2.61 5.44 12.45
CA GLY A 95 -3.68 5.91 13.33
C GLY A 95 -5.01 6.22 12.61
N SER A 96 -4.96 6.41 11.29
CA SER A 96 -6.15 6.65 10.47
C SER A 96 -5.97 6.12 9.05
N ILE A 97 -7.09 6.02 8.32
CA ILE A 97 -7.10 5.66 6.90
C ILE A 97 -6.36 6.69 6.02
N ASN A 98 -6.34 7.96 6.47
CA ASN A 98 -5.61 9.03 5.80
C ASN A 98 -4.10 9.03 6.15
N GLY A 99 -3.65 8.02 6.88
CA GLY A 99 -2.26 7.88 7.32
C GLY A 99 -1.88 8.78 8.49
N ASP A 100 -0.63 8.61 8.92
CA ASP A 100 0.03 9.41 9.94
C ASP A 100 0.82 10.53 9.25
N SER A 101 0.53 11.78 9.60
CA SER A 101 1.13 12.93 8.95
C SER A 101 2.64 13.04 9.24
N PHE A 102 3.40 13.38 8.21
CA PHE A 102 4.77 13.88 8.33
C PHE A 102 4.81 15.42 8.47
N GLY A 103 3.70 16.09 8.18
CA GLY A 103 3.69 17.52 7.94
C GLY A 103 4.35 17.86 6.60
N GLU A 104 4.95 19.04 6.52
CA GLU A 104 5.69 19.50 5.34
C GLU A 104 7.06 18.80 5.26
N VAL A 105 7.38 18.23 4.12
CA VAL A 105 8.66 17.58 3.82
C VAL A 105 9.35 18.39 2.72
N GLU A 106 10.58 18.81 2.96
CA GLU A 106 11.37 19.57 1.99
C GLU A 106 11.79 18.73 0.78
N ALA A 107 12.01 19.39 -0.35
CA ALA A 107 12.50 18.72 -1.57
C ALA A 107 13.84 18.00 -1.34
N GLY A 108 13.96 16.78 -1.84
CA GLY A 108 15.14 15.95 -1.69
C GLY A 108 15.32 15.34 -0.29
N LYS A 109 14.28 15.36 0.55
CA LYS A 109 14.32 14.81 1.90
C LYS A 109 13.49 13.55 2.04
N GLU A 110 13.91 12.74 3.01
CA GLU A 110 13.21 11.55 3.47
C GLU A 110 12.45 11.83 4.76
N ALA A 111 11.36 11.09 4.96
CA ALA A 111 10.65 11.01 6.22
C ALA A 111 10.33 9.54 6.55
N GLU A 112 10.30 9.20 7.85
CA GLU A 112 10.09 7.84 8.34
C GLU A 112 9.04 7.81 9.44
N LYS A 113 8.20 6.77 9.40
CA LYS A 113 7.37 6.31 10.52
C LYS A 113 7.73 4.87 10.85
N LYS A 114 7.73 4.56 12.13
CA LYS A 114 7.98 3.21 12.62
C LYS A 114 6.73 2.64 13.25
N TYR A 115 6.42 1.40 12.86
CA TYR A 115 5.29 0.67 13.40
C TYR A 115 5.76 -0.67 13.95
N ALA A 116 4.93 -1.27 14.79
CA ALA A 116 5.13 -2.63 15.26
C ALA A 116 3.78 -3.32 15.42
N PHE A 117 3.76 -4.62 15.20
CA PHE A 117 2.61 -5.47 15.50
C PHE A 117 3.06 -6.89 15.83
N THR A 118 2.20 -7.62 16.51
CA THR A 118 2.38 -9.06 16.73
C THR A 118 1.52 -9.81 15.71
N ILE A 119 2.06 -10.89 15.14
CA ILE A 119 1.29 -11.81 14.31
C ILE A 119 0.24 -12.48 15.18
N GLU A 120 -1.03 -12.34 14.83
CA GLU A 120 -2.15 -12.85 15.62
C GLU A 120 -2.43 -14.33 15.28
N ASP A 121 -3.05 -15.05 16.21
CA ASP A 121 -3.44 -16.45 16.00
C ASP A 121 -4.34 -16.60 14.76
N GLY A 122 -4.05 -17.59 13.95
CA GLY A 122 -4.75 -17.88 12.71
C GLY A 122 -4.24 -17.10 11.48
N TRP A 123 -3.29 -16.18 11.64
CA TRP A 123 -2.59 -15.57 10.50
C TRP A 123 -1.45 -16.46 10.04
N LYS A 124 -1.26 -16.59 8.73
CA LYS A 124 -0.17 -17.36 8.14
C LYS A 124 1.01 -16.45 7.83
N LYS A 125 2.05 -16.51 8.66
CA LYS A 125 3.25 -15.67 8.57
C LYS A 125 3.81 -15.56 7.16
N GLU A 126 3.90 -16.68 6.46
CA GLU A 126 4.44 -16.79 5.10
C GLU A 126 3.56 -16.11 4.02
N ASN A 127 2.32 -15.75 4.37
CA ASN A 127 1.39 -15.07 3.49
C ASN A 127 1.19 -13.58 3.87
N LEU A 128 1.87 -13.13 4.95
CA LEU A 128 1.74 -11.76 5.41
C LEU A 128 2.70 -10.82 4.68
N SER A 129 2.19 -9.67 4.32
CA SER A 129 2.97 -8.55 3.80
C SER A 129 2.56 -7.25 4.49
N VAL A 130 3.44 -6.26 4.45
CA VAL A 130 3.13 -4.90 4.87
C VAL A 130 3.10 -4.01 3.65
N ALA A 131 1.97 -3.34 3.43
CA ALA A 131 1.79 -2.33 2.41
C ALA A 131 1.84 -0.94 3.05
N VAL A 132 2.62 -0.04 2.47
CA VAL A 132 2.67 1.36 2.85
C VAL A 132 2.28 2.24 1.67
N LEU A 133 1.46 3.25 1.92
CA LEU A 133 0.96 4.18 0.92
C LEU A 133 1.36 5.60 1.35
N VAL A 134 2.06 6.31 0.48
CA VAL A 134 2.32 7.74 0.65
C VAL A 134 1.11 8.50 0.13
N ILE A 135 0.53 9.32 0.99
CA ILE A 135 -0.67 10.10 0.70
C ILE A 135 -0.25 11.57 0.57
N THR A 136 -0.61 12.19 -0.54
CA THR A 136 -0.31 13.59 -0.85
C THR A 136 -1.22 14.54 -0.05
N GLU A 137 -0.92 15.83 -0.08
CA GLU A 137 -1.75 16.87 0.54
C GLU A 137 -3.18 16.92 0.01
N LYS A 138 -3.42 16.39 -1.21
CA LYS A 138 -4.75 16.29 -1.82
C LYS A 138 -5.54 15.06 -1.32
N GLY A 139 -4.94 14.20 -0.48
CA GLY A 139 -5.54 12.94 -0.04
C GLY A 139 -5.47 11.81 -1.07
N GLU A 140 -4.65 11.95 -2.10
CA GLU A 140 -4.44 10.96 -3.15
C GLU A 140 -3.24 10.07 -2.81
N VAL A 141 -3.27 8.81 -3.24
CA VAL A 141 -2.10 7.92 -3.12
C VAL A 141 -1.09 8.32 -4.19
N GLY A 142 0.04 8.92 -3.77
CA GLY A 142 1.12 9.30 -4.66
C GLY A 142 2.05 8.13 -5.00
N ASN A 143 2.33 7.25 -4.04
CA ASN A 143 3.19 6.08 -4.25
C ASN A 143 2.90 5.00 -3.21
N MET A 144 3.34 3.77 -3.48
CA MET A 144 3.21 2.64 -2.53
C MET A 144 4.41 1.70 -2.59
N ALA A 145 4.66 1.02 -1.48
CA ALA A 145 5.63 -0.06 -1.39
C ALA A 145 5.05 -1.22 -0.58
N VAL A 146 5.43 -2.44 -0.94
CA VAL A 146 4.98 -3.67 -0.25
C VAL A 146 6.17 -4.58 -0.04
N CYS A 147 6.31 -5.15 1.16
CA CYS A 147 7.30 -6.20 1.41
C CYS A 147 6.72 -7.31 2.29
N ALA A 148 7.36 -8.48 2.28
CA ALA A 148 6.99 -9.58 3.18
C ALA A 148 7.19 -9.16 4.65
N ALA A 149 6.27 -9.56 5.53
CA ALA A 149 6.32 -9.19 6.94
C ALA A 149 7.42 -9.89 7.74
N ASP A 150 7.92 -11.01 7.21
CA ASP A 150 8.90 -11.89 7.88
C ASP A 150 10.38 -11.51 7.64
N GLY A 151 10.65 -10.30 7.14
CA GLY A 151 12.00 -9.80 6.87
C GLY A 151 12.19 -9.26 5.46
N GLY A 152 11.10 -8.86 4.81
CA GLY A 152 11.14 -8.28 3.46
C GLY A 152 11.61 -6.82 3.46
N LYS A 153 12.08 -6.37 2.30
CA LYS A 153 12.45 -4.99 2.03
C LYS A 153 12.06 -4.60 0.62
N MET A 154 11.51 -3.40 0.46
CA MET A 154 11.37 -2.70 -0.82
C MET A 154 11.94 -1.30 -0.69
N ASP A 155 12.97 -1.00 -1.46
CA ASP A 155 13.54 0.34 -1.56
C ASP A 155 12.75 1.20 -2.55
N TYR A 156 13.07 2.49 -2.58
CA TYR A 156 12.43 3.46 -3.46
C TYR A 156 12.47 3.02 -4.93
N LYS A 157 11.30 3.03 -5.55
CA LYS A 157 11.16 2.84 -6.99
C LYS A 157 10.46 4.06 -7.58
N TYR A 158 11.10 4.66 -8.56
CA TYR A 158 10.51 5.72 -9.38
C TYR A 158 10.02 5.12 -10.69
N VAL A 159 8.81 5.48 -11.09
CA VAL A 159 8.37 5.29 -12.47
C VAL A 159 8.86 6.52 -13.23
N LYS A 160 9.87 6.30 -14.11
CA LYS A 160 10.36 7.33 -15.03
C LYS A 160 9.42 7.44 -16.22
#